data_bd234a34d48471fb1a842013f214db3d
#
_entry.id   bd234a34d48471fb1a842013f214db3d
#
_cell.length_a   1.000
_cell.length_b   1.000
_cell.length_c   1.000
_cell.angle_alpha   90.00
_cell.angle_beta   90.00
_cell.angle_gamma   90.00
#
_symmetry.space_group_name_H-M   'P 1'
#
loop_
_entity.id
_entity.type
_entity.pdbx_description
1 polymer ?
#
loop_
_entity_poly.entity_id
_entity_poly.type
_entity_poly.pdbx_seq_one_letter_code
_entity_poly.pdbx_strand_id
1 'polypeptide(L)'
;IEESIAFGPKVHGMADAAARTLARELLGKVGLRPETFANRYPHEISGGQRQRVNIARALALSPRLVILDEAVSALDKSVEAQVLNLLADLKREFGLTYLFISHDLNVVRYISDRVLVMYLGEVVELGPVDKVWDQPAHPYTRALLAAMPSADPDNRTKVPPISGDPPNPIDPPPGCRFHTRCPFAEPLCSNATPKLSAVDTMGHEAACYMAIPGSGHSRAPGANAA
;
A
#
# COMPACT_ATOMS: atom_id res chain seq x y z
N ILE A 1 -18.31 7.65 -20.82
CA ILE A 1 -17.09 7.93 -20.08
C ILE A 1 -17.06 9.40 -19.63
N GLU A 2 -17.17 10.36 -20.52
CA GLU A 2 -17.20 11.80 -20.18
C GLU A 2 -18.22 12.12 -19.08
N GLU A 3 -19.47 11.62 -19.22
CA GLU A 3 -20.52 11.82 -18.25
C GLU A 3 -20.17 11.26 -16.86
N SER A 4 -19.49 10.12 -16.83
CA SER A 4 -19.03 9.49 -15.57
C SER A 4 -17.99 10.33 -14.84
N ILE A 5 -17.09 11.00 -15.56
CA ILE A 5 -16.08 11.90 -14.98
C ILE A 5 -16.72 13.24 -14.57
N ALA A 6 -17.61 13.78 -15.41
CA ALA A 6 -18.30 15.05 -15.18
C ALA A 6 -19.33 14.98 -14.03
N PHE A 7 -19.78 13.79 -13.65
CA PHE A 7 -20.83 13.59 -12.65
C PHE A 7 -20.49 14.25 -11.29
N GLY A 8 -19.32 13.98 -10.75
CA GLY A 8 -18.89 14.55 -9.48
C GLY A 8 -18.92 16.09 -9.47
N PRO A 9 -18.21 16.76 -10.39
CA PRO A 9 -18.26 18.22 -10.53
C PRO A 9 -19.67 18.79 -10.66
N LYS A 10 -20.55 18.16 -11.45
CA LYS A 10 -21.95 18.61 -11.63
C LYS A 10 -22.73 18.55 -10.33
N VAL A 11 -22.62 17.46 -9.57
CA VAL A 11 -23.27 17.32 -8.26
C VAL A 11 -22.77 18.37 -7.26
N HIS A 12 -21.52 18.82 -7.40
CA HIS A 12 -20.94 19.91 -6.60
C HIS A 12 -21.20 21.32 -7.16
N GLY A 13 -22.14 21.46 -8.10
CA GLY A 13 -22.61 22.75 -8.56
C GLY A 13 -21.87 23.33 -9.78
N MET A 14 -20.97 22.59 -10.41
CA MET A 14 -20.33 23.03 -11.66
C MET A 14 -21.34 22.95 -12.81
N ALA A 15 -21.35 23.99 -13.67
CA ALA A 15 -22.19 23.99 -14.88
C ALA A 15 -21.87 22.82 -15.80
N ASP A 16 -22.89 22.21 -16.45
CA ASP A 16 -22.71 21.00 -17.28
C ASP A 16 -21.62 21.15 -18.34
N ALA A 17 -21.61 22.27 -19.06
CA ALA A 17 -20.60 22.51 -20.09
C ALA A 17 -19.18 22.57 -19.51
N ALA A 18 -18.99 23.22 -18.37
CA ALA A 18 -17.70 23.29 -17.69
C ALA A 18 -17.23 21.92 -17.17
N ALA A 19 -18.15 21.15 -16.58
CA ALA A 19 -17.86 19.80 -16.08
C ALA A 19 -17.46 18.84 -17.22
N ARG A 20 -18.08 18.96 -18.41
CA ARG A 20 -17.70 18.18 -19.60
C ARG A 20 -16.35 18.60 -20.15
N THR A 21 -16.06 19.89 -20.17
CA THR A 21 -14.73 20.40 -20.58
C THR A 21 -13.65 19.83 -19.66
N LEU A 22 -13.83 19.94 -18.33
CA LEU A 22 -12.92 19.37 -17.36
C LEU A 22 -12.75 17.84 -17.54
N ALA A 23 -13.84 17.12 -17.79
CA ALA A 23 -13.78 15.67 -18.02
C ALA A 23 -12.91 15.32 -19.23
N ARG A 24 -12.98 16.07 -20.31
CA ARG A 24 -12.13 15.90 -21.51
C ARG A 24 -10.68 16.24 -21.24
N GLU A 25 -10.40 17.31 -20.50
CA GLU A 25 -9.04 17.64 -20.07
C GLU A 25 -8.42 16.52 -19.24
N LEU A 26 -9.17 15.99 -18.26
CA LEU A 26 -8.71 14.88 -17.41
C LEU A 26 -8.53 13.58 -18.20
N LEU A 27 -9.36 13.28 -19.20
CA LEU A 27 -9.13 12.18 -20.14
C LEU A 27 -7.77 12.32 -20.82
N GLY A 28 -7.45 13.51 -21.31
CA GLY A 28 -6.14 13.81 -21.89
C GLY A 28 -5.00 13.57 -20.91
N LYS A 29 -5.14 14.02 -19.64
CA LYS A 29 -4.15 13.84 -18.58
C LYS A 29 -3.86 12.37 -18.25
N VAL A 30 -4.86 11.50 -18.34
CA VAL A 30 -4.67 10.05 -18.13
C VAL A 30 -4.29 9.31 -19.43
N GLY A 31 -3.95 10.02 -20.51
CA GLY A 31 -3.48 9.44 -21.77
C GLY A 31 -4.60 8.80 -22.61
N LEU A 32 -5.85 9.21 -22.42
CA LEU A 32 -7.00 8.80 -23.21
C LEU A 32 -7.49 9.96 -24.08
N ARG A 33 -7.38 9.83 -25.40
CA ARG A 33 -7.81 10.89 -26.33
C ARG A 33 -9.32 11.14 -26.20
N PRO A 34 -9.77 12.36 -25.84
CA PRO A 34 -11.19 12.65 -25.61
C PRO A 34 -12.08 12.36 -26.83
N GLU A 35 -11.58 12.61 -28.05
CA GLU A 35 -12.33 12.39 -29.29
C GLU A 35 -12.69 10.90 -29.48
N THR A 36 -11.85 10.01 -28.95
CA THR A 36 -12.03 8.57 -29.07
C THR A 36 -12.82 7.98 -27.90
N PHE A 37 -12.61 8.52 -26.66
CA PHE A 37 -13.07 7.87 -25.43
C PHE A 37 -14.27 8.54 -24.76
N ALA A 38 -14.52 9.85 -24.99
CA ALA A 38 -15.56 10.59 -24.27
C ALA A 38 -16.95 9.94 -24.37
N ASN A 39 -17.31 9.47 -25.55
CA ASN A 39 -18.65 8.92 -25.85
C ASN A 39 -18.73 7.39 -25.69
N ARG A 40 -17.62 6.72 -25.30
CA ARG A 40 -17.64 5.26 -25.08
C ARG A 40 -18.30 4.88 -23.78
N TYR A 41 -18.76 3.65 -23.73
CA TYR A 41 -19.26 3.00 -22.53
C TYR A 41 -18.14 2.19 -21.83
N PRO A 42 -18.24 1.93 -20.51
CA PRO A 42 -17.22 1.18 -19.76
C PRO A 42 -16.94 -0.24 -20.29
N HIS A 43 -17.91 -0.87 -20.92
CA HIS A 43 -17.76 -2.22 -21.52
C HIS A 43 -17.02 -2.22 -22.88
N GLU A 44 -16.85 -1.03 -23.48
CA GLU A 44 -16.16 -0.86 -24.78
C GLU A 44 -14.67 -0.55 -24.62
N ILE A 45 -14.14 -0.57 -23.39
CA ILE A 45 -12.75 -0.23 -23.08
C ILE A 45 -12.06 -1.31 -22.27
N SER A 46 -10.72 -1.40 -22.41
CA SER A 46 -9.92 -2.40 -21.68
C SER A 46 -9.86 -2.13 -20.18
N GLY A 47 -9.39 -3.12 -19.38
CA GLY A 47 -9.19 -2.98 -17.94
C GLY A 47 -8.30 -1.80 -17.57
N GLY A 48 -7.14 -1.66 -18.22
CA GLY A 48 -6.22 -0.54 -17.98
C GLY A 48 -6.81 0.82 -18.39
N GLN A 49 -7.61 0.86 -19.47
CA GLN A 49 -8.33 2.09 -19.85
C GLN A 49 -9.42 2.45 -18.84
N ARG A 50 -10.15 1.46 -18.31
CA ARG A 50 -11.12 1.69 -17.21
C ARG A 50 -10.43 2.23 -15.97
N GLN A 51 -9.27 1.70 -15.62
CA GLN A 51 -8.51 2.20 -14.48
C GLN A 51 -8.09 3.66 -14.66
N ARG A 52 -7.61 4.04 -15.86
CA ARG A 52 -7.30 5.44 -16.19
C ARG A 52 -8.53 6.35 -16.10
N VAL A 53 -9.71 5.89 -16.51
CA VAL A 53 -10.97 6.61 -16.34
C VAL A 53 -11.31 6.78 -14.84
N ASN A 54 -11.12 5.74 -14.01
CA ASN A 54 -11.35 5.83 -12.57
C ASN A 54 -10.40 6.85 -11.91
N ILE A 55 -9.14 6.89 -12.33
CA ILE A 55 -8.19 7.92 -11.88
C ILE A 55 -8.68 9.32 -12.29
N ALA A 56 -9.09 9.53 -13.54
CA ALA A 56 -9.64 10.81 -14.00
C ALA A 56 -10.87 11.25 -13.19
N ARG A 57 -11.77 10.29 -12.86
CA ARG A 57 -12.93 10.56 -11.98
C ARG A 57 -12.50 10.99 -10.58
N ALA A 58 -11.51 10.34 -9.99
CA ALA A 58 -11.01 10.70 -8.67
C ALA A 58 -10.41 12.11 -8.66
N LEU A 59 -9.76 12.53 -9.74
CA LEU A 59 -9.15 13.86 -9.88
C LEU A 59 -10.16 14.98 -10.17
N ALA A 60 -11.36 14.66 -10.63
CA ALA A 60 -12.34 15.64 -11.11
C ALA A 60 -12.80 16.67 -10.04
N LEU A 61 -12.61 16.35 -8.76
CA LEU A 61 -12.91 17.24 -7.61
C LEU A 61 -11.66 17.91 -7.04
N SER A 62 -10.54 17.88 -7.76
CA SER A 62 -9.25 18.46 -7.32
C SER A 62 -8.86 18.08 -5.89
N PRO A 63 -8.82 16.79 -5.55
CA PRO A 63 -8.52 16.33 -4.21
C PRO A 63 -7.07 16.61 -3.84
N ARG A 64 -6.78 16.74 -2.54
CA ARG A 64 -5.42 16.75 -2.00
C ARG A 64 -4.92 15.34 -1.64
N LEU A 65 -5.85 14.43 -1.33
CA LEU A 65 -5.61 13.04 -0.99
C LEU A 65 -6.42 12.13 -1.90
N VAL A 66 -5.78 11.14 -2.51
CA VAL A 66 -6.44 10.07 -3.28
C VAL A 66 -6.15 8.74 -2.62
N ILE A 67 -7.21 7.96 -2.35
CA ILE A 67 -7.12 6.61 -1.83
C ILE A 67 -7.15 5.64 -3.02
N LEU A 68 -6.13 4.81 -3.14
CA LEU A 68 -5.92 3.84 -4.22
C LEU A 68 -5.94 2.43 -3.61
N ASP A 69 -7.12 1.84 -3.55
CA ASP A 69 -7.32 0.50 -3.01
C ASP A 69 -7.24 -0.53 -4.14
N GLU A 70 -6.20 -1.37 -4.10
CA GLU A 70 -5.90 -2.41 -5.10
C GLU A 70 -5.94 -1.90 -6.56
N ALA A 71 -5.50 -0.66 -6.77
CA ALA A 71 -5.71 0.08 -8.03
C ALA A 71 -5.07 -0.56 -9.28
N VAL A 72 -4.13 -1.49 -9.11
CA VAL A 72 -3.41 -2.15 -10.22
C VAL A 72 -3.45 -3.67 -10.17
N SER A 73 -4.08 -4.28 -9.16
CA SER A 73 -4.05 -5.73 -8.91
C SER A 73 -4.65 -6.59 -10.02
N ALA A 74 -5.63 -6.06 -10.76
CA ALA A 74 -6.33 -6.76 -11.84
C ALA A 74 -5.73 -6.49 -13.25
N LEU A 75 -4.56 -5.86 -13.32
CA LEU A 75 -3.90 -5.50 -14.56
C LEU A 75 -2.74 -6.44 -14.87
N ASP A 76 -2.48 -6.68 -16.17
CA ASP A 76 -1.26 -7.34 -16.57
C ASP A 76 -0.03 -6.47 -16.26
N LYS A 77 1.15 -7.07 -16.09
CA LYS A 77 2.36 -6.36 -15.61
C LYS A 77 2.79 -5.20 -16.49
N SER A 78 2.53 -5.24 -17.79
CA SER A 78 2.90 -4.14 -18.70
C SER A 78 1.98 -2.93 -18.53
N VAL A 79 0.68 -3.17 -18.37
CA VAL A 79 -0.32 -2.13 -18.12
C VAL A 79 -0.21 -1.60 -16.70
N GLU A 80 0.07 -2.46 -15.73
CA GLU A 80 0.37 -2.07 -14.34
C GLU A 80 1.50 -1.03 -14.29
N ALA A 81 2.63 -1.31 -14.95
CA ALA A 81 3.76 -0.38 -15.00
C ALA A 81 3.38 0.98 -15.63
N GLN A 82 2.56 0.96 -16.69
CA GLN A 82 2.09 2.20 -17.31
C GLN A 82 1.17 3.02 -16.39
N VAL A 83 0.30 2.35 -15.60
CA VAL A 83 -0.59 3.03 -14.65
C VAL A 83 0.19 3.57 -13.47
N LEU A 84 1.19 2.86 -12.96
CA LEU A 84 2.07 3.33 -11.88
C LEU A 84 2.87 4.57 -12.30
N ASN A 85 3.45 4.57 -13.50
CA ASN A 85 4.14 5.74 -14.05
C ASN A 85 3.17 6.93 -14.18
N LEU A 86 1.97 6.72 -14.72
CA LEU A 86 0.94 7.74 -14.80
C LEU A 86 0.60 8.31 -13.40
N LEU A 87 0.43 7.48 -12.39
CA LEU A 87 0.17 7.92 -11.01
C LEU A 87 1.33 8.76 -10.45
N ALA A 88 2.58 8.36 -10.72
CA ALA A 88 3.76 9.12 -10.31
C ALA A 88 3.81 10.51 -10.98
N ASP A 89 3.46 10.58 -12.27
CA ASP A 89 3.41 11.86 -13.01
C ASP A 89 2.30 12.77 -12.48
N LEU A 90 1.09 12.22 -12.26
CA LEU A 90 -0.05 12.96 -11.72
C LEU A 90 0.22 13.45 -10.28
N LYS A 91 0.91 12.63 -9.45
CA LYS A 91 1.34 13.02 -8.09
C LYS A 91 2.18 14.29 -8.13
N ARG A 92 3.14 14.36 -9.05
CA ARG A 92 4.03 15.53 -9.23
C ARG A 92 3.29 16.74 -9.81
N GLU A 93 2.48 16.51 -10.85
CA GLU A 93 1.78 17.57 -11.57
C GLU A 93 0.72 18.26 -10.68
N PHE A 94 -0.05 17.50 -9.92
CA PHE A 94 -1.16 18.02 -9.11
C PHE A 94 -0.81 18.18 -7.62
N GLY A 95 0.41 17.85 -7.18
CA GLY A 95 0.81 17.93 -5.78
C GLY A 95 0.01 16.99 -4.86
N LEU A 96 -0.31 15.78 -5.34
CA LEU A 96 -1.19 14.84 -4.65
C LEU A 96 -0.49 14.08 -3.54
N THR A 97 -1.25 13.77 -2.49
CA THR A 97 -0.91 12.71 -1.53
C THR A 97 -1.69 11.45 -1.89
N TYR A 98 -1.01 10.29 -1.88
CA TYR A 98 -1.64 8.99 -2.09
C TYR A 98 -1.67 8.19 -0.79
N LEU A 99 -2.82 7.56 -0.51
CA LEU A 99 -2.92 6.39 0.36
C LEU A 99 -3.07 5.18 -0.56
N PHE A 100 -1.97 4.45 -0.77
CA PHE A 100 -1.92 3.32 -1.70
C PHE A 100 -2.01 2.01 -0.91
N ILE A 101 -3.03 1.19 -1.20
CA ILE A 101 -3.26 -0.11 -0.56
C ILE A 101 -2.97 -1.19 -1.59
N SER A 102 -2.07 -2.11 -1.30
CA SER A 102 -1.73 -3.23 -2.17
C SER A 102 -1.11 -4.39 -1.40
N HIS A 103 -1.24 -5.60 -1.93
CA HIS A 103 -0.53 -6.78 -1.48
C HIS A 103 0.75 -7.07 -2.29
N ASP A 104 0.99 -6.36 -3.41
CA ASP A 104 2.24 -6.48 -4.18
C ASP A 104 3.30 -5.55 -3.61
N LEU A 105 4.27 -6.15 -2.92
CA LEU A 105 5.35 -5.43 -2.24
C LEU A 105 6.27 -4.67 -3.22
N ASN A 106 6.45 -5.16 -4.46
CA ASN A 106 7.24 -4.45 -5.46
C ASN A 106 6.56 -3.14 -5.88
N VAL A 107 5.23 -3.20 -6.05
CA VAL A 107 4.41 -2.01 -6.35
C VAL A 107 4.48 -1.01 -5.21
N VAL A 108 4.32 -1.48 -3.96
CA VAL A 108 4.41 -0.62 -2.76
C VAL A 108 5.79 0.04 -2.69
N ARG A 109 6.89 -0.71 -2.89
CA ARG A 109 8.24 -0.16 -2.89
C ARG A 109 8.44 0.92 -3.96
N TYR A 110 7.86 0.72 -5.14
CA TYR A 110 8.03 1.63 -6.26
C TYR A 110 7.34 2.99 -6.06
N ILE A 111 6.11 3.00 -5.50
CA ILE A 111 5.28 4.22 -5.49
C ILE A 111 5.29 4.97 -4.16
N SER A 112 5.71 4.31 -3.06
CA SER A 112 5.56 4.83 -1.71
C SER A 112 6.82 5.55 -1.20
N ASP A 113 6.63 6.64 -0.48
CA ASP A 113 7.67 7.31 0.31
C ASP A 113 7.78 6.67 1.71
N ARG A 114 6.63 6.28 2.27
CA ARG A 114 6.51 5.61 3.57
C ARG A 114 5.60 4.39 3.44
N VAL A 115 5.85 3.38 4.23
CA VAL A 115 5.08 2.14 4.27
C VAL A 115 4.53 1.90 5.67
N LEU A 116 3.28 1.45 5.72
CA LEU A 116 2.59 0.97 6.89
C LEU A 116 2.26 -0.49 6.67
N VAL A 117 2.80 -1.37 7.52
CA VAL A 117 2.54 -2.82 7.48
C VAL A 117 1.49 -3.17 8.51
N MET A 118 0.45 -3.88 8.08
CA MET A 118 -0.65 -4.33 8.94
C MET A 118 -0.69 -5.85 9.06
N TYR A 119 -1.05 -6.33 10.24
CA TYR A 119 -1.35 -7.74 10.49
C TYR A 119 -2.62 -7.87 11.33
N LEU A 120 -3.62 -8.59 10.84
CA LEU A 120 -4.93 -8.78 11.48
C LEU A 120 -5.55 -7.46 12.00
N GLY A 121 -5.50 -6.39 11.19
CA GLY A 121 -6.09 -5.10 11.53
C GLY A 121 -5.26 -4.20 12.46
N GLU A 122 -4.06 -4.62 12.87
CA GLU A 122 -3.14 -3.78 13.64
C GLU A 122 -1.92 -3.35 12.83
N VAL A 123 -1.45 -2.13 13.08
CA VAL A 123 -0.19 -1.64 12.52
C VAL A 123 0.96 -2.28 13.28
N VAL A 124 1.79 -3.04 12.56
CA VAL A 124 2.95 -3.73 13.15
C VAL A 124 4.27 -3.03 12.86
N GLU A 125 4.34 -2.28 11.77
CA GLU A 125 5.53 -1.52 11.40
C GLU A 125 5.15 -0.33 10.51
N LEU A 126 5.84 0.80 10.68
CA LEU A 126 5.65 2.03 9.91
C LEU A 126 7.00 2.72 9.72
N GLY A 127 7.32 3.16 8.51
CA GLY A 127 8.56 3.89 8.28
C GLY A 127 8.79 4.33 6.85
N PRO A 128 9.91 5.04 6.61
CA PRO A 128 10.39 5.27 5.25
C PRO A 128 10.55 3.93 4.52
N VAL A 129 10.17 3.87 3.23
CA VAL A 129 10.15 2.61 2.47
C VAL A 129 11.50 1.90 2.49
N ASP A 130 12.60 2.60 2.27
CA ASP A 130 13.93 2.01 2.26
C ASP A 130 14.32 1.43 3.63
N LYS A 131 13.92 2.09 4.74
CA LYS A 131 14.18 1.57 6.10
C LYS A 131 13.43 0.28 6.38
N VAL A 132 12.14 0.23 6.05
CA VAL A 132 11.32 -0.98 6.25
C VAL A 132 11.82 -2.13 5.37
N TRP A 133 12.35 -1.86 4.15
CA TRP A 133 12.91 -2.88 3.26
C TRP A 133 14.28 -3.38 3.70
N ASP A 134 15.20 -2.48 4.01
CA ASP A 134 16.58 -2.85 4.28
C ASP A 134 16.80 -3.33 5.72
N GLN A 135 15.99 -2.81 6.66
CA GLN A 135 16.12 -3.07 8.09
C GLN A 135 14.74 -3.32 8.75
N PRO A 136 13.94 -4.30 8.27
CA PRO A 136 12.64 -4.58 8.84
C PRO A 136 12.76 -4.96 10.32
N ALA A 137 12.02 -4.25 11.18
CA ALA A 137 12.09 -4.42 12.63
C ALA A 137 11.13 -5.51 13.13
N HIS A 138 9.94 -5.62 12.53
CA HIS A 138 8.94 -6.61 12.93
C HIS A 138 9.16 -7.96 12.23
N PRO A 139 9.12 -9.10 12.94
CA PRO A 139 9.29 -10.43 12.34
C PRO A 139 8.31 -10.76 11.21
N TYR A 140 7.08 -10.25 11.26
CA TYR A 140 6.11 -10.39 10.16
C TYR A 140 6.57 -9.68 8.88
N THR A 141 7.07 -8.45 8.98
CA THR A 141 7.62 -7.70 7.83
C THR A 141 8.80 -8.43 7.22
N ARG A 142 9.72 -8.94 8.05
CA ARG A 142 10.85 -9.77 7.59
C ARG A 142 10.38 -10.97 6.80
N ALA A 143 9.35 -11.65 7.31
CA ALA A 143 8.80 -12.84 6.67
C ALA A 143 8.05 -12.51 5.37
N LEU A 144 7.32 -11.38 5.30
CA LEU A 144 6.70 -10.90 4.06
C LEU A 144 7.74 -10.62 2.97
N LEU A 145 8.81 -9.89 3.32
CA LEU A 145 9.88 -9.57 2.39
C LEU A 145 10.63 -10.82 1.92
N ALA A 146 10.88 -11.76 2.84
CA ALA A 146 11.51 -13.04 2.52
C ALA A 146 10.64 -13.97 1.65
N ALA A 147 9.32 -13.75 1.65
CA ALA A 147 8.36 -14.50 0.81
C ALA A 147 8.23 -13.93 -0.61
N MET A 148 8.84 -12.78 -0.91
CA MET A 148 8.77 -12.17 -2.24
C MET A 148 9.37 -13.12 -3.28
N PRO A 149 8.67 -13.34 -4.41
CA PRO A 149 9.21 -14.13 -5.50
C PRO A 149 10.49 -13.50 -6.05
N SER A 150 11.55 -14.30 -6.21
CA SER A 150 12.77 -13.90 -6.89
C SER A 150 12.72 -14.34 -8.36
N ALA A 151 13.14 -13.47 -9.26
CA ALA A 151 13.36 -13.86 -10.67
C ALA A 151 14.66 -14.65 -10.86
N ASP A 152 15.55 -14.67 -9.86
CA ASP A 152 16.78 -15.43 -9.85
C ASP A 152 16.49 -16.91 -9.55
N PRO A 153 16.74 -17.86 -10.49
CA PRO A 153 16.49 -19.29 -10.30
C PRO A 153 17.34 -19.91 -9.19
N ASP A 154 18.47 -19.30 -8.84
CA ASP A 154 19.37 -19.79 -7.79
C ASP A 154 18.94 -19.30 -6.40
N ASN A 155 18.10 -18.26 -6.33
CA ASN A 155 17.55 -17.67 -5.10
C ASN A 155 16.11 -18.16 -4.84
N ARG A 156 15.90 -19.48 -4.78
CA ARG A 156 14.59 -20.07 -4.48
C ARG A 156 14.36 -20.18 -2.98
N THR A 157 13.22 -19.65 -2.51
CA THR A 157 12.76 -19.88 -1.13
C THR A 157 12.46 -21.35 -0.91
N LYS A 158 13.33 -22.06 -0.19
CA LYS A 158 13.20 -23.52 0.08
C LYS A 158 12.25 -23.84 1.23
N VAL A 159 12.08 -22.91 2.16
CA VAL A 159 11.24 -23.07 3.35
C VAL A 159 10.32 -21.84 3.46
N PRO A 160 9.01 -22.02 3.69
CA PRO A 160 8.12 -20.88 3.90
C PRO A 160 8.63 -19.99 5.03
N PRO A 161 8.76 -18.66 4.82
CA PRO A 161 9.27 -17.75 5.85
C PRO A 161 8.33 -17.60 7.06
N ILE A 162 7.07 -18.02 6.91
CA ILE A 162 6.05 -18.01 7.96
C ILE A 162 5.44 -19.41 8.04
N SER A 163 5.46 -20.02 9.23
CA SER A 163 4.82 -21.30 9.51
C SER A 163 3.42 -21.13 10.09
N GLY A 164 2.57 -22.15 9.92
CA GLY A 164 1.21 -22.22 10.46
C GLY A 164 0.20 -21.33 9.71
N ASP A 165 -1.08 -21.60 9.97
CA ASP A 165 -2.20 -20.86 9.38
C ASP A 165 -2.41 -19.50 10.07
N PRO A 166 -2.93 -18.49 9.36
CA PRO A 166 -3.32 -17.24 9.99
C PRO A 166 -4.39 -17.48 11.06
N PRO A 167 -4.28 -16.84 12.23
CA PRO A 167 -5.34 -16.90 13.24
C PRO A 167 -6.66 -16.32 12.72
N ASN A 168 -7.77 -16.68 13.39
CA ASN A 168 -9.08 -16.13 13.06
C ASN A 168 -9.09 -14.61 13.28
N PRO A 169 -9.40 -13.80 12.26
CA PRO A 169 -9.43 -12.34 12.38
C PRO A 169 -10.60 -11.83 13.23
N ILE A 170 -11.66 -12.65 13.44
CA ILE A 170 -12.82 -12.28 14.27
C ILE A 170 -12.47 -12.41 15.76
N ASP A 171 -11.67 -13.42 16.12
CA ASP A 171 -11.19 -13.65 17.49
C ASP A 171 -9.66 -13.77 17.47
N PRO A 172 -8.96 -12.64 17.38
CA PRO A 172 -7.51 -12.63 17.27
C PRO A 172 -6.87 -13.03 18.61
N PRO A 173 -5.68 -13.66 18.57
CA PRO A 173 -4.98 -14.05 19.78
C PRO A 173 -4.62 -12.84 20.65
N PRO A 174 -4.59 -13.00 21.99
CA PRO A 174 -4.20 -11.92 22.91
C PRO A 174 -2.75 -11.50 22.71
N GLY A 175 -2.41 -10.30 23.17
CA GLY A 175 -1.06 -9.76 23.05
C GLY A 175 -0.68 -9.40 21.61
N CYS A 176 0.56 -9.64 21.22
CA CYS A 176 1.00 -9.47 19.85
C CYS A 176 0.27 -10.47 18.95
N ARG A 177 -0.55 -10.02 18.02
CA ARG A 177 -1.37 -10.88 17.13
C ARG A 177 -0.53 -11.84 16.29
N PHE A 178 0.74 -11.53 16.05
CA PHE A 178 1.66 -12.38 15.32
C PHE A 178 2.39 -13.43 16.19
N HIS A 179 2.27 -13.41 17.53
CA HIS A 179 3.05 -14.26 18.42
C HIS A 179 2.90 -15.77 18.14
N THR A 180 1.72 -16.22 17.72
CA THR A 180 1.45 -17.65 17.40
C THR A 180 2.24 -18.18 16.20
N ARG A 181 2.74 -17.28 15.35
CA ARG A 181 3.52 -17.59 14.13
C ARG A 181 4.93 -17.01 14.15
N CYS A 182 5.26 -16.29 15.23
CA CYS A 182 6.55 -15.64 15.37
C CYS A 182 7.60 -16.65 15.89
N PRO A 183 8.72 -16.89 15.16
CA PRO A 183 9.76 -17.81 15.60
C PRO A 183 10.54 -17.29 16.83
N PHE A 184 10.29 -16.05 17.24
CA PHE A 184 10.95 -15.37 18.36
C PHE A 184 9.98 -15.03 19.50
N ALA A 185 8.78 -15.63 19.49
CA ALA A 185 7.78 -15.34 20.51
C ALA A 185 8.25 -15.78 21.91
N GLU A 186 8.05 -14.90 22.88
CA GLU A 186 8.28 -15.14 24.31
C GLU A 186 6.98 -14.92 25.09
N PRO A 187 6.88 -15.38 26.36
CA PRO A 187 5.65 -15.23 27.16
C PRO A 187 5.10 -13.79 27.21
N LEU A 188 5.96 -12.80 27.22
CA LEU A 188 5.53 -11.39 27.19
C LEU A 188 4.75 -11.03 25.91
N CYS A 189 5.03 -11.70 24.79
CA CYS A 189 4.36 -11.45 23.52
C CYS A 189 2.89 -11.91 23.49
N SER A 190 2.55 -12.94 24.28
CA SER A 190 1.17 -13.41 24.43
C SER A 190 0.40 -12.66 25.52
N ASN A 191 1.10 -12.04 26.48
CA ASN A 191 0.48 -11.40 27.64
C ASN A 191 0.06 -9.96 27.40
N ALA A 192 0.77 -9.23 26.51
CA ALA A 192 0.48 -7.82 26.24
C ALA A 192 0.73 -7.47 24.77
N THR A 193 -0.04 -6.51 24.26
CA THR A 193 0.11 -5.97 22.91
C THR A 193 1.22 -4.91 22.90
N PRO A 194 2.30 -5.10 22.11
CA PRO A 194 3.33 -4.07 21.99
C PRO A 194 2.77 -2.83 21.32
N LYS A 195 3.13 -1.66 21.82
CA LYS A 195 2.78 -0.38 21.18
C LYS A 195 3.76 -0.07 20.08
N LEU A 196 3.26 0.62 19.04
CA LEU A 196 4.11 1.19 18.00
C LEU A 196 5.12 2.14 18.65
N SER A 197 6.39 1.87 18.51
CA SER A 197 7.48 2.59 19.19
C SER A 197 8.62 2.84 18.21
N ALA A 198 9.34 3.95 18.40
CA ALA A 198 10.45 4.33 17.54
C ALA A 198 11.57 3.26 17.58
N VAL A 199 12.00 2.85 16.39
CA VAL A 199 13.17 2.00 16.16
C VAL A 199 14.41 2.85 15.94
N ASP A 200 14.22 3.99 15.29
CA ASP A 200 15.28 4.97 15.00
C ASP A 200 14.75 6.41 15.11
N THR A 201 15.62 7.38 14.85
CA THR A 201 15.29 8.81 14.85
C THR A 201 14.72 9.31 13.53
N MET A 202 14.62 8.45 12.52
CA MET A 202 14.19 8.80 11.16
C MET A 202 12.71 8.50 10.90
N GLY A 203 11.94 8.17 11.94
CA GLY A 203 10.52 7.89 11.85
C GLY A 203 10.20 6.46 11.40
N HIS A 204 11.10 5.52 11.68
CA HIS A 204 10.86 4.10 11.63
C HIS A 204 10.34 3.62 12.99
N GLU A 205 9.19 2.98 13.01
CA GLU A 205 8.48 2.54 14.21
C GLU A 205 8.03 1.09 14.05
N ALA A 206 8.04 0.31 15.14
CA ALA A 206 7.55 -1.07 15.15
C ALA A 206 6.79 -1.39 16.43
N ALA A 207 5.73 -2.18 16.30
CA ALA A 207 5.00 -2.76 17.43
C ALA A 207 5.57 -4.15 17.74
N CYS A 208 6.81 -4.21 18.24
CA CYS A 208 7.52 -5.44 18.53
C CYS A 208 8.45 -5.28 19.74
N TYR A 209 8.32 -6.15 20.73
CA TYR A 209 9.18 -6.13 21.90
C TYR A 209 10.66 -6.35 21.58
N MET A 210 10.99 -7.06 20.50
CA MET A 210 12.36 -7.18 20.01
C MET A 210 12.98 -5.86 19.55
N ALA A 211 12.15 -4.88 19.14
CA ALA A 211 12.61 -3.58 18.67
C ALA A 211 12.63 -2.51 19.76
N ILE A 212 12.02 -2.78 20.92
CA ILE A 212 11.86 -1.80 22.02
C ILE A 212 12.95 -2.01 23.07
N PRO A 213 13.88 -1.06 23.28
CA PRO A 213 14.86 -1.15 24.35
C PRO A 213 14.20 -1.29 25.73
N GLY A 214 14.74 -2.18 26.58
CA GLY A 214 14.23 -2.37 27.92
C GLY A 214 12.86 -3.05 28.03
N SER A 215 12.35 -3.62 26.93
CA SER A 215 11.05 -4.31 26.90
C SER A 215 11.01 -5.61 27.73
N GLY A 216 12.15 -6.17 28.08
CA GLY A 216 12.27 -7.48 28.73
C GLY A 216 12.35 -8.66 27.76
N HIS A 217 12.27 -8.42 26.44
CA HIS A 217 12.50 -9.47 25.44
C HIS A 217 13.99 -9.80 25.33
N SER A 218 14.34 -11.10 25.27
CA SER A 218 15.76 -11.53 25.23
C SER A 218 16.56 -11.00 24.03
N ARG A 219 15.87 -10.60 22.97
CA ARG A 219 16.45 -10.01 21.75
C ARG A 219 16.27 -8.48 21.64
N ALA A 220 15.79 -7.83 22.70
CA ALA A 220 15.66 -6.38 22.70
C ALA A 220 17.04 -5.70 22.65
N PRO A 221 17.16 -4.49 22.06
CA PRO A 221 18.40 -3.75 22.08
C PRO A 221 18.87 -3.53 23.54
N GLY A 222 20.14 -3.90 23.83
CA GLY A 222 20.72 -3.82 25.18
C GLY A 222 20.38 -4.96 26.15
N ALA A 223 19.63 -5.99 25.74
CA ALA A 223 19.27 -7.11 26.60
C ALA A 223 20.47 -7.93 27.14
N ASN A 224 21.62 -7.91 26.44
CA ASN A 224 22.83 -8.65 26.81
C ASN A 224 23.87 -7.80 27.57
N ALA A 225 23.50 -6.63 28.10
CA ALA A 225 24.41 -5.73 28.82
C ALA A 225 24.31 -5.84 30.35
N ALA A 226 23.83 -6.99 30.88
CA ALA A 226 23.78 -7.29 32.31
C ALA A 226 24.55 -8.56 32.65
#